data_5328c3359fd059e8eff3738eddc0758d
#
_entry.id   5328c3359fd059e8eff3738eddc0758d
#
_cell.length_a   1.000
_cell.length_b   1.000
_cell.length_c   1.000
_cell.angle_alpha   90.00
_cell.angle_beta   90.00
_cell.angle_gamma   90.00
#
_symmetry.space_group_name_H-M   'P 1'
#
loop_
_entity.id
_entity.type
_entity.pdbx_description
1 polymer ?
#
loop_
_entity_poly.entity_id
_entity_poly.type
_entity_poly.pdbx_seq_one_letter_code
_entity_poly.pdbx_strand_id
1 'polypeptide(L)'
;VFIGNTVTVGKYFGEGLPVESSVLGFPTYAGVNWYHNHPTDQSVEDWVKEAKAFADHDYVLALYKGEAISEEEKEYILEKVSYYTGVSREYLIRHGLKIDDDDYRQEVLKTKGKAVSRYDGRVTRPLLEPEQDEIKKALWDDATANRYDTFFYAAFTGDLLPKLNVKLDRNFIPGTDYYMHWDKEEKKGTTGEELRYAMTRRPGMRAFFANGWFDLCTEFGYAW
;
A
#
# COMPACT_ATOMS: atom_id res chain seq x y z
N VAL A 1 5.64 -5.41 -19.58
CA VAL A 1 5.13 -5.99 -18.33
C VAL A 1 5.54 -5.09 -17.20
N PHE A 2 4.57 -4.66 -16.41
CA PHE A 2 4.79 -3.86 -15.20
C PHE A 2 4.47 -4.75 -14.00
N ILE A 3 5.42 -4.93 -13.10
CA ILE A 3 5.27 -5.78 -11.91
C ILE A 3 5.63 -4.94 -10.69
N GLY A 4 4.65 -4.77 -9.81
CA GLY A 4 4.79 -3.89 -8.65
C GLY A 4 4.94 -2.43 -9.08
N ASN A 5 5.48 -1.65 -8.32
CA ASN A 5 5.29 -0.29 -7.95
C ASN A 5 5.85 0.83 -8.82
N THR A 6 6.27 0.64 -9.98
CA THR A 6 6.92 1.76 -10.71
C THR A 6 5.97 2.58 -11.57
N VAL A 7 4.72 2.18 -11.63
CA VAL A 7 3.71 2.87 -12.44
C VAL A 7 2.53 3.27 -11.56
N THR A 8 2.53 4.49 -11.10
CA THR A 8 1.34 5.11 -10.52
C THR A 8 0.40 5.53 -11.65
N VAL A 9 -0.31 4.58 -12.21
CA VAL A 9 -1.19 4.83 -13.36
C VAL A 9 -2.36 5.72 -12.96
N GLY A 10 -2.82 5.58 -11.73
CA GLY A 10 -3.97 6.31 -11.19
C GLY A 10 -3.62 7.49 -10.29
N LYS A 11 -2.38 7.68 -9.87
CA LYS A 11 -1.99 8.76 -8.97
C LYS A 11 -2.00 10.10 -9.71
N TYR A 12 -3.18 10.67 -9.80
CA TYR A 12 -3.47 11.85 -10.61
C TYR A 12 -3.97 13.04 -9.82
N PHE A 13 -3.88 12.97 -8.54
CA PHE A 13 -4.33 14.11 -7.78
C PHE A 13 -3.11 14.96 -7.48
N GLY A 14 -3.10 16.17 -7.97
CA GLY A 14 -2.07 17.15 -7.65
C GLY A 14 -1.88 17.27 -6.14
N GLU A 15 -0.76 17.76 -5.72
CA GLU A 15 -0.47 18.02 -4.32
C GLU A 15 -1.68 18.63 -3.62
N GLY A 16 -2.24 17.95 -2.64
CA GLY A 16 -3.28 18.49 -1.78
C GLY A 16 -4.64 17.81 -1.77
N LEU A 17 -4.86 16.67 -2.45
CA LEU A 17 -6.07 15.89 -2.23
C LEU A 17 -5.81 14.70 -1.30
N PRO A 18 -6.01 14.89 0.02
CA PRO A 18 -5.75 13.84 1.04
C PRO A 18 -6.74 12.67 1.00
N VAL A 19 -7.63 12.66 0.00
CA VAL A 19 -8.66 11.63 -0.22
C VAL A 19 -8.09 10.44 -1.00
N GLU A 20 -7.02 10.66 -1.76
CA GLU A 20 -6.52 9.71 -2.74
C GLU A 20 -6.04 8.40 -2.12
N SER A 21 -5.16 8.45 -1.14
CA SER A 21 -4.63 7.23 -0.50
C SER A 21 -5.72 6.45 0.20
N SER A 22 -6.64 7.13 0.88
CA SER A 22 -7.76 6.48 1.57
C SER A 22 -8.68 5.73 0.62
N VAL A 23 -8.94 6.26 -0.59
CA VAL A 23 -9.85 5.64 -1.56
C VAL A 23 -9.14 4.59 -2.42
N LEU A 24 -7.98 4.94 -2.98
CA LEU A 24 -7.25 4.05 -3.88
C LEU A 24 -6.54 2.91 -3.13
N GLY A 25 -6.10 3.12 -1.89
CA GLY A 25 -5.59 2.08 -1.01
C GLY A 25 -6.67 1.14 -0.46
N PHE A 26 -7.93 1.59 -0.45
CA PHE A 26 -9.03 0.90 0.23
C PHE A 26 -9.19 -0.58 -0.13
N PRO A 27 -9.19 -1.00 -1.42
CA PRO A 27 -9.32 -2.42 -1.74
C PRO A 27 -8.12 -3.25 -1.26
N THR A 28 -6.91 -2.67 -1.18
CA THR A 28 -5.75 -3.35 -0.58
C THR A 28 -5.94 -3.51 0.92
N TYR A 29 -6.40 -2.47 1.62
CA TYR A 29 -6.73 -2.54 3.05
C TYR A 29 -7.78 -3.62 3.32
N ALA A 30 -8.82 -3.68 2.51
CA ALA A 30 -9.83 -4.72 2.60
C ALA A 30 -9.25 -6.13 2.40
N GLY A 31 -8.34 -6.31 1.45
CA GLY A 31 -7.64 -7.57 1.21
C GLY A 31 -6.82 -8.03 2.41
N VAL A 32 -6.06 -7.12 3.03
CA VAL A 32 -5.26 -7.42 4.22
C VAL A 32 -6.15 -7.77 5.41
N ASN A 33 -7.24 -7.02 5.63
CA ASN A 33 -8.23 -7.33 6.65
C ASN A 33 -8.87 -8.71 6.41
N TRP A 34 -9.24 -9.01 5.17
CA TRP A 34 -9.77 -10.32 4.79
C TRP A 34 -8.83 -11.46 5.20
N TYR A 35 -7.53 -11.32 4.90
CA TYR A 35 -6.54 -12.35 5.21
C TYR A 35 -6.36 -12.60 6.72
N HIS A 36 -6.37 -11.56 7.53
CA HIS A 36 -6.06 -11.67 8.95
C HIS A 36 -7.26 -11.86 9.87
N ASN A 37 -8.39 -11.30 9.51
CA ASN A 37 -9.58 -11.23 10.37
C ASN A 37 -10.75 -12.06 9.85
N HIS A 38 -10.69 -12.52 8.58
CA HIS A 38 -11.74 -13.34 7.96
C HIS A 38 -13.17 -12.81 8.21
N PRO A 39 -13.47 -11.55 7.84
CA PRO A 39 -14.77 -10.93 8.13
C PRO A 39 -15.92 -11.55 7.31
N THR A 40 -15.60 -12.39 6.32
CA THR A 40 -16.53 -13.02 5.39
C THR A 40 -15.97 -14.34 4.87
N ASP A 41 -16.87 -15.21 4.35
CA ASP A 41 -16.51 -16.45 3.65
C ASP A 41 -16.32 -16.26 2.13
N GLN A 42 -16.46 -15.04 1.63
CA GLN A 42 -16.23 -14.71 0.21
C GLN A 42 -14.76 -14.94 -0.19
N SER A 43 -14.52 -15.12 -1.48
CA SER A 43 -13.16 -15.07 -2.02
C SER A 43 -12.53 -13.68 -1.82
N VAL A 44 -11.21 -13.61 -1.74
CA VAL A 44 -10.53 -12.31 -1.65
C VAL A 44 -10.86 -11.42 -2.84
N GLU A 45 -11.00 -12.01 -4.02
CA GLU A 45 -11.35 -11.28 -5.24
C GLU A 45 -12.72 -10.61 -5.16
N ASP A 46 -13.74 -11.34 -4.72
CA ASP A 46 -15.09 -10.79 -4.59
C ASP A 46 -15.16 -9.75 -3.48
N TRP A 47 -14.48 -10.03 -2.36
CA TRP A 47 -14.40 -9.10 -1.24
C TRP A 47 -13.77 -7.76 -1.62
N VAL A 48 -12.63 -7.77 -2.32
CA VAL A 48 -11.96 -6.52 -2.72
C VAL A 48 -12.72 -5.79 -3.82
N LYS A 49 -13.46 -6.49 -4.69
CA LYS A 49 -14.37 -5.85 -5.66
C LYS A 49 -15.50 -5.10 -4.97
N GLU A 50 -16.11 -5.72 -3.97
CA GLU A 50 -17.18 -5.11 -3.18
C GLU A 50 -16.65 -3.89 -2.41
N ALA A 51 -15.51 -4.04 -1.74
CA ALA A 51 -14.83 -2.95 -1.04
C ALA A 51 -14.49 -1.77 -1.97
N LYS A 52 -13.98 -2.08 -3.17
CA LYS A 52 -13.71 -1.04 -4.17
C LYS A 52 -14.97 -0.33 -4.63
N ALA A 53 -16.05 -1.05 -4.89
CA ALA A 53 -17.32 -0.43 -5.28
C ALA A 53 -17.82 0.52 -4.19
N PHE A 54 -17.75 0.14 -2.92
CA PHE A 54 -18.07 1.03 -1.80
C PHE A 54 -17.14 2.26 -1.77
N ALA A 55 -15.84 2.07 -1.95
CA ALA A 55 -14.88 3.17 -1.93
C ALA A 55 -15.13 4.18 -3.06
N ASP A 56 -15.42 3.70 -4.27
CA ASP A 56 -15.62 4.52 -5.46
C ASP A 56 -16.96 5.30 -5.45
N HIS A 57 -17.96 4.85 -4.70
CA HIS A 57 -19.30 5.43 -4.72
C HIS A 57 -19.67 6.16 -3.43
N ASP A 58 -19.53 5.50 -2.28
CA ASP A 58 -19.98 6.04 -1.01
C ASP A 58 -18.86 6.77 -0.26
N TYR A 59 -17.72 6.10 -0.11
CA TYR A 59 -16.63 6.61 0.72
C TYR A 59 -15.98 7.86 0.13
N VAL A 60 -15.73 7.89 -1.18
CA VAL A 60 -15.17 9.08 -1.85
C VAL A 60 -16.06 10.29 -1.69
N LEU A 61 -17.40 10.11 -1.80
CA LEU A 61 -18.35 11.20 -1.62
C LEU A 61 -18.39 11.70 -0.18
N ALA A 62 -18.32 10.79 0.80
CA ALA A 62 -18.27 11.16 2.20
C ALA A 62 -17.01 11.99 2.51
N LEU A 63 -15.86 11.57 2.01
CA LEU A 63 -14.61 12.32 2.17
C LEU A 63 -14.66 13.70 1.47
N TYR A 64 -15.31 13.78 0.31
CA TYR A 64 -15.49 15.05 -0.40
C TYR A 64 -16.41 16.01 0.36
N LYS A 65 -17.46 15.53 0.99
CA LYS A 65 -18.36 16.35 1.82
C LYS A 65 -17.69 16.91 3.07
N GLY A 66 -16.70 16.20 3.62
CA GLY A 66 -15.98 16.61 4.83
C GLY A 66 -16.95 16.90 5.98
N GLU A 67 -16.86 18.10 6.55
CA GLU A 67 -17.71 18.53 7.68
C GLU A 67 -19.22 18.67 7.31
N ALA A 68 -19.56 18.66 6.03
CA ALA A 68 -20.96 18.76 5.58
C ALA A 68 -21.69 17.41 5.53
N ILE A 69 -21.04 16.32 5.92
CA ILE A 69 -21.65 15.00 6.03
C ILE A 69 -22.68 14.97 7.17
N SER A 70 -23.85 14.36 6.96
CA SER A 70 -24.82 14.17 8.06
C SER A 70 -24.33 13.12 9.06
N GLU A 71 -24.81 13.20 10.31
CA GLU A 71 -24.42 12.23 11.34
C GLU A 71 -24.85 10.79 10.98
N GLU A 72 -26.00 10.61 10.32
CA GLU A 72 -26.47 9.31 9.86
C GLU A 72 -25.55 8.74 8.78
N GLU A 73 -25.17 9.55 7.80
CA GLU A 73 -24.24 9.15 6.73
C GLU A 73 -22.85 8.88 7.30
N LYS A 74 -22.37 9.71 8.22
CA LYS A 74 -21.09 9.51 8.89
C LYS A 74 -21.04 8.20 9.66
N GLU A 75 -22.13 7.86 10.37
CA GLU A 75 -22.24 6.60 11.10
C GLU A 75 -22.18 5.40 10.16
N TYR A 76 -22.92 5.45 9.05
CA TYR A 76 -22.88 4.43 7.99
C TYR A 76 -21.47 4.26 7.42
N ILE A 77 -20.77 5.35 7.11
CA ILE A 77 -19.40 5.31 6.59
C ILE A 77 -18.42 4.74 7.62
N LEU A 78 -18.52 5.15 8.88
CA LEU A 78 -17.70 4.60 9.96
C LEU A 78 -17.85 3.08 10.09
N GLU A 79 -19.09 2.59 10.05
CA GLU A 79 -19.36 1.15 10.10
C GLU A 79 -18.74 0.43 8.92
N LYS A 80 -19.00 0.90 7.70
CA LYS A 80 -18.55 0.26 6.46
C LYS A 80 -17.02 0.29 6.31
N VAL A 81 -16.39 1.43 6.58
CA VAL A 81 -14.93 1.55 6.50
C VAL A 81 -14.27 0.62 7.52
N SER A 82 -14.74 0.62 8.77
CA SER A 82 -14.23 -0.29 9.79
C SER A 82 -14.43 -1.77 9.42
N TYR A 83 -15.59 -2.13 8.87
CA TYR A 83 -15.91 -3.48 8.44
C TYR A 83 -14.97 -3.97 7.34
N TYR A 84 -14.78 -3.18 6.27
CA TYR A 84 -13.92 -3.60 5.16
C TYR A 84 -12.44 -3.59 5.52
N THR A 85 -11.98 -2.58 6.24
CA THR A 85 -10.53 -2.36 6.43
C THR A 85 -9.97 -2.92 7.73
N GLY A 86 -10.82 -3.19 8.72
CA GLY A 86 -10.40 -3.59 10.07
C GLY A 86 -9.83 -2.44 10.93
N VAL A 87 -9.86 -1.22 10.43
CA VAL A 87 -9.43 -0.03 11.18
C VAL A 87 -10.47 0.33 12.24
N SER A 88 -10.03 0.73 13.42
CA SER A 88 -10.94 1.07 14.52
C SER A 88 -11.75 2.33 14.23
N ARG A 89 -12.98 2.37 14.74
CA ARG A 89 -13.86 3.55 14.62
C ARG A 89 -13.24 4.78 15.30
N GLU A 90 -12.57 4.58 16.42
CA GLU A 90 -11.88 5.63 17.16
C GLU A 90 -10.75 6.27 16.33
N TYR A 91 -10.02 5.45 15.57
CA TYR A 91 -9.02 5.96 14.61
C TYR A 91 -9.70 6.81 13.54
N LEU A 92 -10.73 6.29 12.89
CA LEU A 92 -11.45 6.98 11.80
C LEU A 92 -12.05 8.31 12.25
N ILE A 93 -12.63 8.37 13.45
CA ILE A 93 -13.18 9.61 14.02
C ILE A 93 -12.07 10.66 14.20
N ARG A 94 -10.92 10.25 14.76
CA ARG A 94 -9.79 11.18 14.99
C ARG A 94 -9.16 11.71 13.69
N HIS A 95 -9.23 10.93 12.62
CA HIS A 95 -8.59 11.26 11.35
C HIS A 95 -9.59 11.73 10.27
N GLY A 96 -10.80 12.13 10.66
CA GLY A 96 -11.80 12.66 9.73
C GLY A 96 -12.18 11.65 8.63
N LEU A 97 -12.39 10.40 9.02
CA LEU A 97 -12.70 9.26 8.17
C LEU A 97 -11.57 8.80 7.23
N LYS A 98 -10.41 9.44 7.25
CA LYS A 98 -9.27 9.09 6.38
C LYS A 98 -8.44 7.96 6.96
N ILE A 99 -7.80 7.22 6.06
CA ILE A 99 -6.83 6.18 6.41
C ILE A 99 -5.49 6.59 5.79
N ASP A 100 -4.49 6.75 6.64
CA ASP A 100 -3.09 6.87 6.25
C ASP A 100 -2.50 5.45 6.11
N ASP A 101 -1.69 5.19 5.08
CA ASP A 101 -1.12 3.87 4.80
C ASP A 101 -0.11 3.42 5.87
N ASP A 102 0.67 4.34 6.41
CA ASP A 102 1.61 4.04 7.50
C ASP A 102 0.88 3.71 8.80
N ASP A 103 -0.17 4.47 9.12
CA ASP A 103 -1.02 4.21 10.27
C ASP A 103 -1.82 2.91 10.10
N TYR A 104 -2.34 2.64 8.89
CA TYR A 104 -3.09 1.41 8.60
C TYR A 104 -2.32 0.17 9.04
N ARG A 105 -1.03 0.12 8.74
CA ARG A 105 -0.17 -1.02 9.08
C ARG A 105 -0.08 -1.28 10.59
N GLN A 106 -0.26 -0.26 11.39
CA GLN A 106 -0.28 -0.34 12.85
C GLN A 106 -1.68 -0.66 13.40
N GLU A 107 -2.72 -0.11 12.77
CA GLU A 107 -4.10 -0.16 13.27
C GLU A 107 -4.81 -1.49 12.98
N VAL A 108 -4.64 -2.09 11.80
CA VAL A 108 -5.44 -3.26 11.35
C VAL A 108 -5.36 -4.47 12.28
N LEU A 109 -4.24 -4.68 12.98
CA LEU A 109 -4.05 -5.77 13.95
C LEU A 109 -3.66 -5.28 15.35
N LYS A 110 -3.89 -4.04 15.65
CA LYS A 110 -3.54 -3.41 16.94
C LYS A 110 -4.10 -4.18 18.14
N THR A 111 -5.34 -4.61 18.07
CA THR A 111 -5.97 -5.40 19.14
C THR A 111 -5.34 -6.77 19.33
N LYS A 112 -4.61 -7.26 18.32
CA LYS A 112 -3.83 -8.51 18.38
C LYS A 112 -2.36 -8.27 18.77
N GLY A 113 -1.98 -7.02 19.08
CA GLY A 113 -0.60 -6.65 19.42
C GLY A 113 0.38 -6.80 18.25
N LYS A 114 -0.08 -6.62 17.00
CA LYS A 114 0.73 -6.84 15.80
C LYS A 114 0.61 -5.66 14.84
N ALA A 115 1.67 -5.48 14.03
CA ALA A 115 1.68 -4.62 12.86
C ALA A 115 1.95 -5.46 11.61
N VAL A 116 1.45 -5.02 10.45
CA VAL A 116 1.68 -5.69 9.16
C VAL A 116 2.81 -5.01 8.38
N SER A 117 3.43 -5.77 7.46
CA SER A 117 4.45 -5.23 6.57
C SER A 117 3.86 -4.35 5.46
N ARG A 118 4.66 -3.37 5.01
CA ARG A 118 4.34 -2.57 3.84
C ARG A 118 4.50 -3.32 2.51
N TYR A 119 5.40 -4.29 2.44
CA TYR A 119 5.67 -5.04 1.20
C TYR A 119 4.76 -6.26 1.02
N ASP A 120 4.33 -6.86 2.12
CA ASP A 120 3.36 -7.95 2.13
C ASP A 120 2.55 -7.90 3.41
N GLY A 121 1.35 -7.36 3.33
CA GLY A 121 0.44 -7.20 4.46
C GLY A 121 0.06 -8.49 5.19
N ARG A 122 0.42 -9.67 4.65
CA ARG A 122 0.25 -10.97 5.32
C ARG A 122 1.35 -11.25 6.35
N VAL A 123 2.51 -10.61 6.19
CA VAL A 123 3.64 -10.74 7.12
C VAL A 123 3.46 -9.79 8.28
N THR A 124 3.64 -10.29 9.49
CA THR A 124 3.42 -9.51 10.72
C THR A 124 4.66 -9.49 11.61
N ARG A 125 4.76 -8.45 12.43
CA ARG A 125 5.67 -8.36 13.58
C ARG A 125 4.89 -7.95 14.83
N PRO A 126 5.47 -8.07 16.03
CA PRO A 126 4.89 -7.44 17.22
C PRO A 126 4.71 -5.93 17.01
N LEU A 127 3.64 -5.39 17.56
CA LEU A 127 3.47 -3.94 17.66
C LEU A 127 4.50 -3.41 18.65
N LEU A 128 5.27 -2.41 18.24
CA LEU A 128 6.26 -1.79 19.11
C LEU A 128 5.63 -0.64 19.91
N GLU A 129 6.11 -0.43 21.12
CA GLU A 129 5.68 0.69 21.94
C GLU A 129 6.11 2.04 21.32
N PRO A 130 5.38 3.13 21.58
CA PRO A 130 5.67 4.45 20.99
C PRO A 130 7.10 4.94 21.24
N GLU A 131 7.70 4.63 22.39
CA GLU A 131 9.07 5.03 22.73
C GLU A 131 10.12 4.38 21.82
N GLN A 132 9.73 3.33 21.10
CA GLN A 132 10.60 2.64 20.13
C GLN A 132 10.47 3.19 18.72
N ASP A 133 9.61 4.19 18.48
CA ASP A 133 9.35 4.74 17.15
C ASP A 133 10.58 5.40 16.50
N GLU A 134 11.44 6.02 17.30
CA GLU A 134 12.70 6.60 16.80
C GLU A 134 13.64 5.50 16.28
N ILE A 135 13.65 4.35 16.93
CA ILE A 135 14.44 3.18 16.50
C ILE A 135 13.82 2.60 15.21
N LYS A 136 12.50 2.56 15.10
CA LYS A 136 11.79 2.11 13.88
C LYS A 136 12.14 2.96 12.68
N LYS A 137 12.10 4.28 12.82
CA LYS A 137 12.44 5.22 11.74
C LYS A 137 13.89 5.08 11.30
N ALA A 138 14.81 4.84 12.26
CA ALA A 138 16.23 4.71 12.00
C ALA A 138 16.61 3.39 11.30
N LEU A 139 15.84 2.32 11.48
CA LEU A 139 16.20 0.95 11.07
C LEU A 139 15.37 0.41 9.91
N TRP A 140 14.53 1.21 9.27
CA TRP A 140 13.62 0.68 8.23
C TRP A 140 12.84 -0.55 8.72
N ASP A 141 12.23 -0.44 9.89
CA ASP A 141 11.60 -1.56 10.57
C ASP A 141 10.34 -2.05 9.82
N ASP A 142 10.55 -2.98 8.91
CA ASP A 142 9.47 -3.68 8.21
C ASP A 142 9.52 -5.19 8.45
N ALA A 143 8.36 -5.79 8.68
CA ALA A 143 8.26 -7.21 9.01
C ALA A 143 8.79 -8.14 7.91
N THR A 144 8.62 -7.77 6.64
CA THR A 144 9.15 -8.55 5.51
C THR A 144 10.66 -8.39 5.40
N ALA A 145 11.15 -7.15 5.45
CA ALA A 145 12.60 -6.88 5.41
C ALA A 145 13.31 -7.59 6.56
N ASN A 146 12.85 -7.41 7.79
CA ASN A 146 13.43 -8.05 8.97
C ASN A 146 13.45 -9.57 8.88
N ARG A 147 12.47 -10.17 8.21
CA ARG A 147 12.37 -11.62 8.06
C ARG A 147 13.25 -12.18 6.95
N TYR A 148 13.37 -11.48 5.84
CA TYR A 148 13.91 -12.04 4.59
C TYR A 148 15.25 -11.47 4.14
N ASP A 149 15.68 -10.30 4.60
CA ASP A 149 16.90 -9.64 4.14
C ASP A 149 18.15 -10.51 4.30
N THR A 150 18.26 -11.24 5.40
CA THR A 150 19.37 -12.17 5.65
C THR A 150 19.40 -13.29 4.60
N PHE A 151 18.23 -13.80 4.22
CA PHE A 151 18.14 -14.86 3.20
C PHE A 151 18.46 -14.31 1.81
N PHE A 152 18.02 -13.10 1.48
CA PHE A 152 18.39 -12.43 0.24
C PHE A 152 19.89 -12.20 0.16
N TYR A 153 20.51 -11.72 1.24
CA TYR A 153 21.96 -11.56 1.32
C TYR A 153 22.68 -12.88 1.07
N ALA A 154 22.29 -13.95 1.75
CA ALA A 154 22.91 -15.26 1.61
C ALA A 154 22.74 -15.84 0.20
N ALA A 155 21.53 -15.74 -0.38
CA ALA A 155 21.26 -16.22 -1.73
C ALA A 155 22.04 -15.42 -2.78
N PHE A 156 22.11 -14.10 -2.64
CA PHE A 156 22.82 -13.24 -3.56
C PHE A 156 24.33 -13.51 -3.54
N THR A 157 24.93 -13.50 -2.35
CA THR A 157 26.38 -13.64 -2.18
C THR A 157 26.89 -15.07 -2.34
N GLY A 158 26.11 -16.05 -1.83
CA GLY A 158 26.51 -17.46 -1.79
C GLY A 158 26.14 -18.27 -3.03
N ASP A 159 25.13 -17.85 -3.78
CA ASP A 159 24.64 -18.59 -4.93
C ASP A 159 24.69 -17.79 -6.24
N LEU A 160 24.06 -16.62 -6.29
CA LEU A 160 23.90 -15.87 -7.54
C LEU A 160 25.25 -15.30 -8.05
N LEU A 161 26.02 -14.61 -7.22
CA LEU A 161 27.31 -14.04 -7.65
C LEU A 161 28.30 -15.10 -8.14
N PRO A 162 28.51 -16.23 -7.44
CA PRO A 162 29.33 -17.32 -7.94
C PRO A 162 28.87 -17.88 -9.28
N LYS A 163 27.56 -18.10 -9.47
CA LYS A 163 27.00 -18.60 -10.75
C LYS A 163 27.22 -17.63 -11.91
N LEU A 164 27.19 -16.34 -11.65
CA LEU A 164 27.47 -15.30 -12.64
C LEU A 164 28.96 -15.00 -12.81
N ASN A 165 29.84 -15.67 -12.05
CA ASN A 165 31.26 -15.40 -12.00
C ASN A 165 31.61 -13.92 -11.73
N VAL A 166 30.79 -13.27 -10.87
CA VAL A 166 30.94 -11.87 -10.48
C VAL A 166 31.66 -11.83 -9.13
N LYS A 167 32.72 -11.06 -9.05
CA LYS A 167 33.43 -10.76 -7.81
C LYS A 167 33.17 -9.30 -7.44
N LEU A 168 32.56 -9.08 -6.29
CA LEU A 168 32.34 -7.75 -5.73
C LEU A 168 33.28 -7.54 -4.55
N ASP A 169 33.84 -6.36 -4.49
CA ASP A 169 34.65 -5.87 -3.36
C ASP A 169 33.82 -5.17 -2.29
N ARG A 170 32.50 -5.23 -2.46
CA ARG A 170 31.49 -4.57 -1.60
C ARG A 170 30.48 -5.57 -1.06
N ASN A 171 29.96 -5.27 0.12
CA ASN A 171 28.84 -6.01 0.66
C ASN A 171 27.56 -5.70 -0.13
N PHE A 172 26.74 -6.71 -0.35
CA PHE A 172 25.38 -6.53 -0.85
C PHE A 172 24.54 -5.80 0.23
N ILE A 173 23.86 -4.76 -0.16
CA ILE A 173 22.95 -4.00 0.70
C ILE A 173 21.54 -4.23 0.17
N PRO A 174 20.65 -4.96 0.88
CA PRO A 174 19.31 -5.29 0.43
C PRO A 174 18.43 -4.06 0.22
N GLY A 175 18.62 -3.03 1.03
CA GLY A 175 17.91 -1.76 0.93
C GLY A 175 18.84 -0.57 1.16
N THR A 176 18.56 0.52 0.49
CA THR A 176 19.33 1.76 0.61
C THR A 176 18.42 2.97 0.40
N ASP A 177 18.76 4.07 1.03
CA ASP A 177 18.16 5.38 0.81
C ASP A 177 18.67 6.10 -0.45
N TYR A 178 19.53 5.44 -1.23
CA TYR A 178 20.20 6.03 -2.40
C TYR A 178 19.19 6.61 -3.42
N TYR A 179 18.00 6.05 -3.52
CA TYR A 179 16.92 6.57 -4.36
C TYR A 179 16.47 8.00 -3.97
N MET A 180 16.74 8.42 -2.74
CA MET A 180 16.47 9.78 -2.26
C MET A 180 17.34 10.84 -2.95
N HIS A 181 18.48 10.41 -3.52
CA HIS A 181 19.44 11.25 -4.22
C HIS A 181 19.25 11.26 -5.74
N TRP A 182 18.25 10.57 -6.27
CA TRP A 182 17.91 10.69 -7.66
C TRP A 182 17.41 12.11 -7.95
N ASP A 183 17.97 12.72 -9.00
CA ASP A 183 17.46 14.00 -9.50
C ASP A 183 15.99 13.80 -9.86
N LYS A 184 15.15 14.25 -8.98
CA LYS A 184 13.72 14.34 -9.23
C LYS A 184 13.48 15.57 -10.10
N GLU A 185 13.85 15.49 -11.38
CA GLU A 185 13.27 16.43 -12.34
C GLU A 185 11.75 16.33 -12.15
N GLU A 186 11.12 17.46 -11.86
CA GLU A 186 9.66 17.57 -11.77
C GLU A 186 9.07 17.21 -13.13
N LYS A 187 8.93 15.93 -13.40
CA LYS A 187 8.17 15.48 -14.56
C LYS A 187 6.72 15.86 -14.29
N LYS A 188 6.24 16.81 -15.04
CA LYS A 188 4.82 17.14 -15.12
C LYS A 188 4.11 15.95 -15.76
N GLY A 189 3.19 15.35 -15.06
CA GLY A 189 2.39 14.22 -15.55
C GLY A 189 2.65 12.91 -14.83
N THR A 190 1.82 11.93 -15.09
CA THR A 190 1.91 10.59 -14.53
C THR A 190 2.48 9.61 -15.55
N THR A 191 3.12 8.54 -15.10
CA THR A 191 3.55 7.45 -15.98
C THR A 191 2.39 6.83 -16.76
N GLY A 192 1.16 6.91 -16.24
CA GLY A 192 -0.06 6.50 -16.93
C GLY A 192 -0.37 7.35 -18.17
N GLU A 193 -0.12 8.65 -18.13
CA GLU A 193 -0.29 9.51 -19.29
C GLU A 193 0.76 9.24 -20.37
N GLU A 194 2.01 9.04 -19.97
CA GLU A 194 3.08 8.68 -20.90
C GLU A 194 2.78 7.32 -21.57
N LEU A 195 2.28 6.34 -20.80
CA LEU A 195 1.86 5.05 -21.35
C LEU A 195 0.70 5.21 -22.32
N ARG A 196 -0.33 5.99 -21.97
CA ARG A 196 -1.48 6.26 -22.84
C ARG A 196 -1.03 6.92 -24.15
N TYR A 197 -0.14 7.91 -24.06
CA TYR A 197 0.44 8.54 -25.22
C TYR A 197 1.21 7.55 -26.12
N ALA A 198 2.04 6.69 -25.53
CA ALA A 198 2.76 5.65 -26.26
C ALA A 198 1.80 4.66 -26.96
N MET A 199 0.74 4.22 -26.28
CA MET A 199 -0.29 3.33 -26.82
C MET A 199 -1.08 3.98 -27.95
N THR A 200 -1.37 5.28 -27.87
CA THR A 200 -2.03 6.03 -28.94
C THR A 200 -1.18 6.05 -30.21
N ARG A 201 0.13 6.19 -30.06
CA ARG A 201 1.06 6.18 -31.20
C ARG A 201 1.37 4.77 -31.74
N ARG A 202 1.09 3.76 -30.95
CA ARG A 202 1.35 2.33 -31.28
C ARG A 202 0.08 1.52 -31.00
N PRO A 203 -0.92 1.54 -31.92
CA PRO A 203 -2.23 0.90 -31.68
C PRO A 203 -2.14 -0.62 -31.38
N GLY A 204 -1.04 -1.28 -31.77
CA GLY A 204 -0.80 -2.69 -31.44
C GLY A 204 -0.16 -2.93 -30.09
N MET A 205 0.23 -1.87 -29.36
CA MET A 205 0.85 -1.99 -28.05
C MET A 205 -0.19 -2.44 -27.01
N ARG A 206 0.21 -3.39 -26.18
CA ARG A 206 -0.60 -3.85 -25.04
C ARG A 206 0.20 -3.67 -23.75
N ALA A 207 -0.47 -3.27 -22.70
CA ALA A 207 0.08 -3.20 -21.35
C ALA A 207 -0.55 -4.30 -20.49
N PHE A 208 0.27 -4.92 -19.66
CA PHE A 208 -0.15 -5.86 -18.64
C PHE A 208 0.31 -5.34 -17.30
N PHE A 209 -0.62 -5.23 -16.35
CA PHE A 209 -0.37 -4.80 -14.98
C PHE A 209 -0.53 -5.99 -14.04
N ALA A 210 0.40 -6.15 -13.12
CA ALA A 210 0.34 -7.17 -12.08
C ALA A 210 0.72 -6.53 -10.74
N ASN A 211 -0.25 -6.46 -9.85
CA ASN A 211 -0.09 -5.97 -8.49
C ASN A 211 -0.60 -7.03 -7.50
N GLY A 212 0.05 -7.12 -6.34
CA GLY A 212 -0.37 -8.03 -5.28
C GLY A 212 -1.56 -7.50 -4.50
N TRP A 213 -2.50 -8.37 -4.13
CA TRP A 213 -3.65 -8.03 -3.26
C TRP A 213 -3.25 -7.43 -1.90
N PHE A 214 -2.04 -7.71 -1.43
CA PHE A 214 -1.57 -7.40 -0.08
C PHE A 214 -0.36 -6.47 -0.06
N ASP A 215 -0.03 -5.86 -1.20
CA ASP A 215 1.07 -4.91 -1.33
C ASP A 215 0.62 -3.52 -0.83
N LEU A 216 1.07 -3.16 0.38
CA LEU A 216 0.78 -1.87 1.03
C LEU A 216 1.83 -0.80 0.70
N CYS A 217 2.81 -1.10 -0.16
CA CYS A 217 3.75 -0.11 -0.67
C CYS A 217 3.27 0.49 -1.99
N THR A 218 2.53 -0.32 -2.75
CA THR A 218 2.03 0.03 -4.08
C THR A 218 0.70 -0.66 -4.31
N GLU A 219 -0.27 -0.14 -3.63
CA GLU A 219 -1.60 -0.69 -3.57
C GLU A 219 -2.20 -0.85 -4.98
N PHE A 220 -2.75 -2.02 -5.25
CA PHE A 220 -3.26 -2.35 -6.58
C PHE A 220 -4.43 -1.45 -7.04
N GLY A 221 -5.13 -0.81 -6.14
CA GLY A 221 -6.19 0.13 -6.46
C GLY A 221 -5.72 1.37 -7.25
N TYR A 222 -4.43 1.70 -7.19
CA TYR A 222 -3.84 2.75 -8.03
C TYR A 222 -3.67 2.35 -9.51
N ALA A 223 -3.71 1.05 -9.81
CA ALA A 223 -3.56 0.51 -11.16
C ALA A 223 -4.85 -0.07 -11.73
N TRP A 224 -5.90 -0.17 -10.92
CA TRP A 224 -7.18 -0.82 -11.28
C TRP A 224 -8.20 0.10 -11.94
#